data_232a1d4bca6908fb8bdf208c6385e6f8
#
_entry.id   232a1d4bca6908fb8bdf208c6385e6f8
#
_cell.length_a   1.000
_cell.length_b   1.000
_cell.length_c   1.000
_cell.angle_alpha   90.00
_cell.angle_beta   90.00
_cell.angle_gamma   90.00
#
_symmetry.space_group_name_H-M   'P 1'
#
loop_
_entity.id
_entity.type
_entity.pdbx_description
1 polymer ?
#
loop_
_entity_poly.entity_id
_entity_poly.type
_entity_poly.pdbx_seq_one_letter_code
_entity_poly.pdbx_strand_id
1 'polypeptide(L)'
;EWRVLPEAGNAPHYRGSFEVLNKAYSLALNEAGSLLNEEGTFRTGANWPTVWTRDISYATHLGLGLWNVHACMKSLNARVRNGEVEQDTGTGGSWPISSDRVVWGMAAWEVYCLTGDAGWLARSCRVLEKTCMRDEQVLAATGGLVKGESSFLDWREQSYPAWMTSADIGDSCSLSTMVLHAEARKVLARMFRELGLEEKAREWEANSVSLSAVIERFFRIPEHALYGQYLYGRGYPVLSEKVDSLGNL
;
A
#
# COMPACT_ATOMS: atom_id res chain seq x y z
N GLU A 1 34.50 -9.45 -7.17
CA GLU A 1 34.97 -9.13 -5.80
C GLU A 1 33.83 -8.35 -5.09
N TRP A 2 33.36 -8.91 -3.98
CA TRP A 2 32.40 -8.24 -3.13
C TRP A 2 33.15 -7.18 -2.30
N ARG A 3 32.83 -5.90 -2.52
CA ARG A 3 33.37 -4.85 -1.64
C ARG A 3 32.54 -4.84 -0.36
N VAL A 4 33.21 -4.94 0.78
CA VAL A 4 32.59 -4.68 2.07
C VAL A 4 32.33 -3.17 2.13
N LEU A 5 31.06 -2.78 2.14
CA LEU A 5 30.70 -1.39 2.38
C LEU A 5 30.87 -1.06 3.86
N PRO A 6 31.27 0.17 4.22
CA PRO A 6 31.37 0.57 5.61
C PRO A 6 30.03 0.42 6.32
N GLU A 7 30.06 0.03 7.58
CA GLU A 7 28.87 -0.06 8.40
C GLU A 7 28.14 1.31 8.45
N ALA A 8 26.82 1.30 8.32
CA ALA A 8 26.01 2.51 8.30
C ALA A 8 25.83 3.07 9.72
N GLY A 9 26.87 3.69 10.29
CA GLY A 9 26.83 4.48 11.52
C GLY A 9 25.92 3.94 12.64
N ASN A 10 24.90 4.72 13.06
CA ASN A 10 23.94 4.36 14.11
C ASN A 10 22.76 3.51 13.62
N ALA A 11 22.86 2.88 12.46
CA ALA A 11 21.80 2.01 11.94
C ALA A 11 21.67 0.72 12.77
N PRO A 12 20.48 0.10 12.81
CA PRO A 12 20.31 -1.20 13.42
C PRO A 12 21.25 -2.24 12.81
N HIS A 13 21.82 -3.10 13.63
CA HIS A 13 22.75 -4.14 13.17
C HIS A 13 22.03 -5.49 13.09
N TYR A 14 22.28 -6.20 12.00
CA TYR A 14 21.90 -7.61 11.89
C TYR A 14 23.15 -8.50 11.95
N ARG A 15 23.14 -9.50 12.82
CA ARG A 15 24.21 -10.48 12.96
C ARG A 15 23.64 -11.88 13.07
N GLY A 16 23.70 -12.61 11.99
CA GLY A 16 23.28 -14.01 11.91
C GLY A 16 24.47 -14.94 11.63
N SER A 17 24.23 -16.24 11.67
CA SER A 17 25.22 -17.29 11.34
C SER A 17 25.56 -17.35 9.86
N PHE A 18 24.72 -16.77 8.99
CA PHE A 18 24.95 -16.75 7.54
C PHE A 18 25.56 -15.41 7.13
N GLU A 19 26.84 -15.42 6.73
CA GLU A 19 27.55 -14.21 6.34
C GLU A 19 26.90 -13.48 5.16
N VAL A 20 26.31 -14.22 4.23
CA VAL A 20 25.59 -13.62 3.08
C VAL A 20 24.44 -12.75 3.51
N LEU A 21 23.69 -13.12 4.57
CA LEU A 21 22.59 -12.31 5.09
C LEU A 21 23.10 -11.07 5.81
N ASN A 22 24.22 -11.17 6.55
CA ASN A 22 24.84 -10.01 7.18
C ASN A 22 25.26 -8.97 6.13
N LYS A 23 25.87 -9.44 5.03
CA LYS A 23 26.28 -8.57 3.92
C LYS A 23 25.09 -7.98 3.15
N ALA A 24 24.06 -8.78 2.90
CA ALA A 24 22.83 -8.32 2.24
C ALA A 24 22.13 -7.24 3.08
N TYR A 25 22.07 -7.39 4.39
CA TYR A 25 21.51 -6.38 5.29
C TYR A 25 22.29 -5.07 5.24
N SER A 26 23.63 -5.14 5.31
CA SER A 26 24.49 -3.96 5.20
C SER A 26 24.33 -3.26 3.84
N LEU A 27 24.21 -4.03 2.75
CA LEU A 27 23.96 -3.51 1.41
C LEU A 27 22.61 -2.78 1.34
N ALA A 28 21.55 -3.38 1.87
CA ALA A 28 20.20 -2.78 1.90
C ALA A 28 20.17 -1.46 2.67
N LEU A 29 20.85 -1.37 3.82
CA LEU A 29 20.97 -0.12 4.59
C LEU A 29 21.74 0.96 3.84
N ASN A 30 22.83 0.61 3.17
CA ASN A 30 23.61 1.56 2.36
C ASN A 30 22.79 2.05 1.16
N GLU A 31 22.06 1.16 0.50
CA GLU A 31 21.16 1.53 -0.60
C GLU A 31 20.06 2.47 -0.11
N ALA A 32 19.37 2.12 0.98
CA ALA A 32 18.36 2.98 1.60
C ALA A 32 18.94 4.37 1.95
N GLY A 33 20.16 4.44 2.50
CA GLY A 33 20.86 5.68 2.79
C GLY A 33 21.13 6.53 1.54
N SER A 34 21.46 5.89 0.43
CA SER A 34 21.71 6.56 -0.85
C SER A 34 20.44 7.13 -1.50
N LEU A 35 19.28 6.63 -1.10
CA LEU A 35 17.97 7.11 -1.59
C LEU A 35 17.44 8.30 -0.78
N LEU A 36 18.05 8.66 0.33
CA LEU A 36 17.70 9.85 1.09
C LEU A 36 18.19 11.10 0.34
N ASN A 37 17.27 11.99 -0.01
CA ASN A 37 17.60 13.25 -0.68
C ASN A 37 17.95 14.37 0.32
N GLU A 38 18.41 15.51 -0.21
CA GLU A 38 18.78 16.66 0.61
C GLU A 38 17.62 17.24 1.42
N GLU A 39 16.38 17.06 0.95
CA GLU A 39 15.16 17.47 1.65
C GLU A 39 14.83 16.54 2.82
N GLY A 40 15.51 15.41 2.94
CA GLY A 40 15.30 14.39 3.97
C GLY A 40 14.07 13.53 3.70
N THR A 41 13.72 13.33 2.43
CA THR A 41 12.71 12.36 1.97
C THR A 41 13.36 11.23 1.18
N PHE A 42 12.74 10.06 1.14
CA PHE A 42 13.20 8.93 0.36
C PHE A 42 12.75 9.03 -1.10
N ARG A 43 13.68 8.86 -2.01
CA ARG A 43 13.36 8.61 -3.44
C ARG A 43 12.88 7.17 -3.59
N THR A 44 12.04 6.93 -4.57
CA THR A 44 11.56 5.58 -4.89
C THR A 44 12.67 4.65 -5.36
N GLY A 45 13.66 5.19 -6.08
CA GLY A 45 14.82 4.43 -6.54
C GLY A 45 15.86 5.35 -7.19
N ALA A 46 17.01 4.78 -7.57
CA ALA A 46 18.10 5.55 -8.19
C ALA A 46 17.65 6.27 -9.47
N ASN A 47 16.78 5.64 -10.25
CA ASN A 47 16.24 6.18 -11.51
C ASN A 47 14.90 6.89 -11.34
N TRP A 48 14.32 6.89 -10.13
CA TRP A 48 13.04 7.53 -9.81
C TRP A 48 13.22 8.51 -8.66
N PRO A 49 13.51 9.79 -8.97
CA PRO A 49 13.96 10.77 -7.97
C PRO A 49 12.85 11.28 -7.05
N THR A 50 11.60 10.96 -7.34
CA THR A 50 10.44 11.42 -6.55
C THR A 50 10.01 10.41 -5.50
N VAL A 51 9.24 10.86 -4.53
CA VAL A 51 8.56 10.01 -3.54
C VAL A 51 7.29 9.46 -4.17
N TRP A 52 7.11 8.15 -4.17
CA TRP A 52 5.87 7.52 -4.60
C TRP A 52 5.11 6.95 -3.41
N THR A 53 3.79 7.12 -3.42
CA THR A 53 2.93 6.77 -2.28
C THR A 53 3.02 5.30 -1.92
N ARG A 54 2.85 4.40 -2.88
CA ARG A 54 2.90 2.97 -2.64
C ARG A 54 4.27 2.54 -2.12
N ASP A 55 5.33 2.96 -2.81
CA ASP A 55 6.69 2.56 -2.51
C ASP A 55 7.12 2.98 -1.10
N ILE A 56 6.94 4.25 -0.77
CA ILE A 56 7.29 4.72 0.58
C ILE A 56 6.41 4.10 1.66
N SER A 57 5.15 3.82 1.36
CA SER A 57 4.24 3.23 2.33
C SER A 57 4.64 1.81 2.68
N TYR A 58 4.86 0.96 1.69
CA TYR A 58 5.34 -0.40 1.94
C TYR A 58 6.73 -0.42 2.56
N ALA A 59 7.65 0.40 2.06
CA ALA A 59 9.00 0.46 2.60
C ALA A 59 9.02 0.90 4.07
N THR A 60 8.20 1.89 4.44
CA THR A 60 8.03 2.34 5.83
C THR A 60 7.51 1.20 6.71
N HIS A 61 6.43 0.55 6.30
CA HIS A 61 5.79 -0.53 7.05
C HIS A 61 6.68 -1.77 7.17
N LEU A 62 7.45 -2.10 6.14
CA LEU A 62 8.27 -3.32 6.09
C LEU A 62 9.69 -3.15 6.68
N GLY A 63 10.13 -1.94 7.01
CA GLY A 63 11.45 -1.81 7.62
C GLY A 63 12.05 -0.41 7.68
N LEU A 64 11.83 0.47 6.71
CA LEU A 64 12.43 1.82 6.74
C LEU A 64 11.99 2.64 7.95
N GLY A 65 10.77 2.41 8.46
CA GLY A 65 10.28 3.05 9.67
C GLY A 65 11.16 2.79 10.89
N LEU A 66 11.65 1.56 11.04
CA LEU A 66 12.57 1.18 12.11
C LEU A 66 13.95 1.84 11.98
N TRP A 67 14.38 2.09 10.75
CA TRP A 67 15.70 2.68 10.50
C TRP A 67 15.67 4.22 10.55
N ASN A 68 14.71 4.87 9.90
CA ASN A 68 14.64 6.33 9.84
C ASN A 68 13.18 6.82 9.79
N VAL A 69 12.50 6.75 10.91
CA VAL A 69 11.10 7.14 11.04
C VAL A 69 10.85 8.61 10.65
N HIS A 70 11.79 9.51 10.91
CA HIS A 70 11.63 10.92 10.58
C HIS A 70 11.64 11.17 9.07
N ALA A 71 12.53 10.51 8.33
CA ALA A 71 12.52 10.58 6.87
C ALA A 71 11.27 9.94 6.27
N CYS A 72 10.78 8.82 6.86
CA CYS A 72 9.51 8.22 6.49
C CYS A 72 8.34 9.18 6.71
N MET A 73 8.26 9.85 7.87
CA MET A 73 7.23 10.86 8.15
C MET A 73 7.24 12.00 7.12
N LYS A 74 8.41 12.52 6.78
CA LYS A 74 8.55 13.57 5.76
C LYS A 74 8.08 13.08 4.39
N SER A 75 8.50 11.89 4.01
CA SER A 75 8.14 11.28 2.73
C SER A 75 6.64 11.01 2.62
N LEU A 76 6.03 10.47 3.67
CA LEU A 76 4.58 10.25 3.73
C LEU A 76 3.80 11.58 3.68
N ASN A 77 4.27 12.62 4.38
CA ASN A 77 3.66 13.96 4.31
C ASN A 77 3.76 14.58 2.91
N ALA A 78 4.83 14.34 2.18
CA ALA A 78 5.00 14.81 0.81
C ALA A 78 3.96 14.21 -0.16
N ARG A 79 3.30 13.13 0.24
CA ARG A 79 2.24 12.46 -0.54
C ARG A 79 0.82 12.85 -0.10
N VAL A 80 0.69 13.92 0.68
CA VAL A 80 -0.62 14.44 1.11
C VAL A 80 -0.86 15.79 0.45
N ARG A 81 -1.95 15.90 -0.30
CA ARG A 81 -2.39 17.16 -0.91
C ARG A 81 -3.86 17.40 -0.59
N ASN A 82 -4.20 18.61 -0.22
CA ASN A 82 -5.57 19.00 0.15
C ASN A 82 -6.20 18.11 1.24
N GLY A 83 -5.38 17.54 2.11
CA GLY A 83 -5.82 16.65 3.19
C GLY A 83 -6.20 15.24 2.74
N GLU A 84 -5.82 14.83 1.56
CA GLU A 84 -5.99 13.48 1.01
C GLU A 84 -4.63 12.92 0.56
N VAL A 85 -4.51 11.60 0.55
CA VAL A 85 -3.35 10.91 -0.02
C VAL A 85 -3.42 10.97 -1.54
N GLU A 86 -2.31 11.33 -2.20
CA GLU A 86 -2.20 11.29 -3.65
C GLU A 86 -1.94 9.86 -4.13
N GLN A 87 -2.59 9.49 -5.22
CA GLN A 87 -2.19 8.34 -6.02
C GLN A 87 -1.11 8.78 -7.00
N ASP A 88 -0.02 8.03 -7.07
CA ASP A 88 1.06 8.36 -8.01
C ASP A 88 0.78 7.80 -9.40
N THR A 89 1.39 6.69 -9.70
CA THR A 89 1.30 6.05 -11.00
C THR A 89 0.95 4.57 -10.84
N GLY A 90 0.52 3.99 -11.91
CA GLY A 90 0.29 2.59 -12.07
C GLY A 90 0.19 2.24 -13.54
N THR A 91 -0.01 0.98 -13.88
CA THR A 91 -0.16 0.52 -15.26
C THR A 91 -1.35 1.18 -15.93
N GLY A 92 -2.46 1.32 -15.22
CA GLY A 92 -3.69 1.94 -15.70
C GLY A 92 -3.71 3.47 -15.60
N GLY A 93 -2.73 4.07 -14.93
CA GLY A 93 -2.62 5.50 -14.73
C GLY A 93 -2.74 5.94 -13.27
N SER A 94 -3.06 7.21 -13.05
CA SER A 94 -3.28 7.76 -11.72
C SER A 94 -4.71 7.51 -11.24
N TRP A 95 -4.99 7.96 -10.00
CA TRP A 95 -6.34 7.88 -9.45
C TRP A 95 -7.38 8.52 -10.39
N PRO A 96 -8.57 7.92 -10.64
CA PRO A 96 -9.14 6.75 -9.93
C PRO A 96 -8.86 5.38 -10.58
N ILE A 97 -8.00 5.28 -11.57
CA ILE A 97 -7.67 4.01 -12.22
C ILE A 97 -6.79 3.16 -11.30
N SER A 98 -5.69 3.73 -10.82
CA SER A 98 -4.92 3.19 -9.71
C SER A 98 -5.54 3.68 -8.41
N SER A 99 -5.84 2.79 -7.48
CA SER A 99 -6.64 3.09 -6.30
C SER A 99 -6.10 2.50 -5.00
N ASP A 100 -4.83 2.13 -4.98
CA ASP A 100 -4.16 1.54 -3.82
C ASP A 100 -3.50 2.57 -2.86
N ARG A 101 -3.74 3.87 -3.07
CA ARG A 101 -3.19 4.95 -2.25
C ARG A 101 -3.47 4.83 -0.75
N VAL A 102 -4.50 4.08 -0.38
CA VAL A 102 -4.87 3.81 1.02
C VAL A 102 -3.81 3.02 1.79
N VAL A 103 -2.86 2.36 1.11
CA VAL A 103 -1.69 1.71 1.73
C VAL A 103 -0.91 2.68 2.62
N TRP A 104 -0.97 3.97 2.33
CA TRP A 104 -0.40 5.04 3.15
C TRP A 104 -0.83 4.95 4.62
N GLY A 105 -2.07 4.54 4.87
CA GLY A 105 -2.61 4.38 6.22
C GLY A 105 -1.84 3.36 7.07
N MET A 106 -1.40 2.26 6.47
CA MET A 106 -0.60 1.24 7.16
C MET A 106 0.74 1.82 7.61
N ALA A 107 1.41 2.57 6.74
CA ALA A 107 2.66 3.24 7.06
C ALA A 107 2.48 4.34 8.11
N ALA A 108 1.41 5.11 8.03
CA ALA A 108 1.11 6.15 9.00
C ALA A 108 0.84 5.57 10.39
N TRP A 109 0.18 4.43 10.48
CA TRP A 109 -0.01 3.69 11.72
C TRP A 109 1.31 3.16 12.26
N GLU A 110 2.16 2.58 11.42
CA GLU A 110 3.51 2.10 11.81
C GLU A 110 4.34 3.23 12.42
N VAL A 111 4.36 4.40 11.77
CA VAL A 111 5.03 5.59 12.32
C VAL A 111 4.51 5.97 13.71
N TYR A 112 3.19 5.92 13.91
CA TYR A 112 2.62 6.16 15.24
C TYR A 112 3.09 5.12 16.26
N CYS A 113 3.07 3.85 15.91
CA CYS A 113 3.55 2.76 16.78
C CYS A 113 5.03 2.94 17.17
N LEU A 114 5.85 3.47 16.28
CA LEU A 114 7.27 3.70 16.51
C LEU A 114 7.56 4.97 17.31
N THR A 115 6.72 6.00 17.20
CA THR A 115 7.01 7.32 17.77
C THR A 115 6.15 7.69 18.97
N GLY A 116 4.94 7.14 19.08
CA GLY A 116 3.93 7.58 20.06
C GLY A 116 3.43 9.02 19.81
N ASP A 117 3.70 9.62 18.65
CA ASP A 117 3.33 11.01 18.35
C ASP A 117 1.81 11.13 18.14
N ALA A 118 1.12 11.63 19.16
CA ALA A 118 -0.32 11.86 19.13
C ALA A 118 -0.74 12.92 18.08
N GLY A 119 0.12 13.90 17.80
CA GLY A 119 -0.11 14.90 16.76
C GLY A 119 -0.07 14.29 15.36
N TRP A 120 0.88 13.37 15.13
CA TRP A 120 0.95 12.58 13.92
C TRP A 120 -0.30 11.70 13.77
N LEU A 121 -0.67 10.96 14.82
CA LEU A 121 -1.86 10.11 14.82
C LEU A 121 -3.12 10.87 14.44
N ALA A 122 -3.39 11.99 15.12
CA ALA A 122 -4.59 12.80 14.87
C ALA A 122 -4.63 13.38 13.45
N ARG A 123 -3.49 13.81 12.92
CA ARG A 123 -3.39 14.31 11.54
C ARG A 123 -3.58 13.18 10.53
N SER A 124 -2.89 12.07 10.72
CA SER A 124 -2.94 10.91 9.81
C SER A 124 -4.33 10.28 9.77
N CYS A 125 -5.01 10.20 10.91
CA CYS A 125 -6.39 9.72 10.98
C CYS A 125 -7.32 10.57 10.09
N ARG A 126 -7.25 11.91 10.17
CA ARG A 126 -8.05 12.81 9.33
C ARG A 126 -7.75 12.65 7.84
N VAL A 127 -6.48 12.51 7.48
CA VAL A 127 -6.05 12.33 6.08
C VAL A 127 -6.58 11.01 5.54
N LEU A 128 -6.41 9.92 6.27
CA LEU A 128 -6.86 8.60 5.84
C LEU A 128 -8.39 8.52 5.78
N GLU A 129 -9.11 9.07 6.78
CA GLU A 129 -10.57 9.12 6.77
C GLU A 129 -11.08 9.84 5.51
N LYS A 130 -10.56 11.04 5.23
CA LYS A 130 -10.97 11.81 4.05
C LYS A 130 -10.66 11.06 2.75
N THR A 131 -9.51 10.40 2.68
CA THR A 131 -9.11 9.58 1.53
C THR A 131 -10.08 8.41 1.33
N CYS A 132 -10.37 7.64 2.37
CA CYS A 132 -11.30 6.51 2.29
C CYS A 132 -12.70 6.96 1.91
N MET A 133 -13.22 8.04 2.50
CA MET A 133 -14.54 8.59 2.14
C MET A 133 -14.60 9.02 0.66
N ARG A 134 -13.53 9.62 0.15
CA ARG A 134 -13.46 10.00 -1.26
C ARG A 134 -13.41 8.79 -2.17
N ASP A 135 -12.65 7.78 -1.80
CA ASP A 135 -12.54 6.53 -2.54
C ASP A 135 -13.88 5.79 -2.56
N GLU A 136 -14.62 5.74 -1.45
CA GLU A 136 -15.96 5.16 -1.41
C GLU A 136 -16.93 5.85 -2.39
N GLN A 137 -16.83 7.16 -2.56
CA GLN A 137 -17.70 7.90 -3.49
C GLN A 137 -17.37 7.62 -4.97
N VAL A 138 -16.10 7.41 -5.30
CA VAL A 138 -15.62 7.39 -6.69
C VAL A 138 -15.35 5.98 -7.19
N LEU A 139 -14.86 5.11 -6.31
CA LEU A 139 -14.41 3.76 -6.68
C LEU A 139 -15.47 2.67 -6.44
N ALA A 140 -16.64 3.02 -5.92
CA ALA A 140 -17.68 2.05 -5.64
C ALA A 140 -18.12 1.32 -6.91
N ALA A 141 -18.22 0.00 -6.82
CA ALA A 141 -18.77 -0.86 -7.84
C ALA A 141 -19.94 -1.69 -7.28
N THR A 142 -20.69 -2.31 -8.16
CA THR A 142 -21.85 -3.14 -7.79
C THR A 142 -21.45 -4.24 -6.81
N GLY A 143 -22.29 -4.46 -5.81
CA GLY A 143 -22.06 -5.52 -4.81
C GLY A 143 -21.09 -5.14 -3.70
N GLY A 144 -20.72 -3.88 -3.56
CA GLY A 144 -19.80 -3.40 -2.53
C GLY A 144 -18.32 -3.55 -2.90
N LEU A 145 -18.03 -3.83 -4.15
CA LEU A 145 -16.67 -3.91 -4.69
C LEU A 145 -16.03 -2.52 -4.81
N VAL A 146 -14.71 -2.47 -4.81
CA VAL A 146 -13.89 -1.29 -5.05
C VAL A 146 -13.13 -1.48 -6.35
N LYS A 147 -13.29 -0.51 -7.26
CA LYS A 147 -12.60 -0.49 -8.56
C LYS A 147 -11.14 -0.12 -8.40
N GLY A 148 -10.34 -0.57 -9.35
CA GLY A 148 -8.96 -0.17 -9.52
C GLY A 148 -8.03 -1.32 -9.89
N GLU A 149 -6.88 -0.91 -10.40
CA GLU A 149 -5.86 -1.86 -10.79
C GLU A 149 -5.22 -2.57 -9.59
N SER A 150 -4.51 -3.64 -9.90
CA SER A 150 -3.77 -4.42 -8.90
C SER A 150 -2.64 -3.59 -8.28
N SER A 151 -2.56 -3.61 -6.95
CA SER A 151 -1.37 -3.16 -6.25
C SER A 151 -0.21 -4.15 -6.46
N PHE A 152 1.03 -3.71 -6.30
CA PHE A 152 2.27 -4.49 -6.49
C PHE A 152 2.57 -4.94 -7.92
N LEU A 153 1.57 -5.32 -8.70
CA LEU A 153 1.76 -5.95 -10.01
C LEU A 153 1.43 -5.02 -11.16
N ASP A 154 1.03 -3.81 -10.89
CA ASP A 154 0.60 -2.80 -11.84
C ASP A 154 1.68 -2.42 -12.89
N TRP A 155 2.95 -2.47 -12.51
CA TRP A 155 4.08 -2.15 -13.38
C TRP A 155 4.48 -3.28 -14.35
N ARG A 156 3.84 -4.44 -14.28
CA ARG A 156 4.14 -5.59 -15.14
C ARG A 156 3.16 -5.62 -16.31
N GLU A 157 3.66 -5.56 -17.53
CA GLU A 157 2.84 -5.61 -18.76
C GLU A 157 1.94 -6.82 -18.84
N GLN A 158 2.38 -7.94 -18.31
CA GLN A 158 1.62 -9.19 -18.24
C GLN A 158 0.58 -9.23 -17.12
N SER A 159 0.46 -8.21 -16.30
CA SER A 159 -0.53 -8.17 -15.22
C SER A 159 -1.97 -8.17 -15.73
N TYR A 160 -2.17 -7.65 -16.92
CA TYR A 160 -3.48 -7.56 -17.56
C TYR A 160 -3.47 -8.22 -18.94
N PRO A 161 -4.62 -8.78 -19.39
CA PRO A 161 -4.77 -9.23 -20.77
C PRO A 161 -4.51 -8.10 -21.78
N ALA A 162 -3.88 -8.44 -22.90
CA ALA A 162 -3.49 -7.47 -23.92
C ALA A 162 -4.66 -6.66 -24.53
N TRP A 163 -5.89 -7.14 -24.41
CA TRP A 163 -7.11 -6.46 -24.88
C TRP A 163 -7.59 -5.35 -23.94
N MET A 164 -7.13 -5.30 -22.68
CA MET A 164 -7.58 -4.31 -21.71
C MET A 164 -6.95 -2.94 -22.00
N THR A 165 -7.82 -1.94 -22.08
CA THR A 165 -7.44 -0.53 -22.07
C THR A 165 -7.33 0.00 -20.66
N SER A 166 -6.77 1.20 -20.45
CA SER A 166 -6.77 1.85 -19.14
C SER A 166 -8.17 1.99 -18.52
N ALA A 167 -9.19 2.17 -19.37
CA ALA A 167 -10.58 2.22 -18.90
C ALA A 167 -11.08 0.86 -18.43
N ASP A 168 -10.70 -0.23 -19.09
CA ASP A 168 -11.06 -1.59 -18.67
C ASP A 168 -10.35 -1.95 -17.36
N ILE A 169 -9.09 -1.57 -17.20
CA ILE A 169 -8.32 -1.74 -15.97
C ILE A 169 -8.96 -0.97 -14.82
N GLY A 170 -9.29 0.31 -15.04
CA GLY A 170 -9.93 1.16 -14.04
C GLY A 170 -11.33 0.72 -13.65
N ASP A 171 -12.03 -0.03 -14.49
CA ASP A 171 -13.36 -0.60 -14.21
C ASP A 171 -13.30 -2.03 -13.64
N SER A 172 -12.12 -2.63 -13.58
CA SER A 172 -11.88 -3.91 -12.94
C SER A 172 -11.77 -3.75 -11.42
N CYS A 173 -11.90 -4.88 -10.71
CA CYS A 173 -11.65 -4.95 -9.27
C CYS A 173 -10.54 -5.97 -9.04
N SER A 174 -9.47 -5.59 -8.34
CA SER A 174 -8.39 -6.51 -8.01
C SER A 174 -8.42 -6.91 -6.55
N LEU A 175 -8.09 -8.17 -6.28
CA LEU A 175 -8.02 -8.69 -4.92
C LEU A 175 -7.06 -7.87 -4.04
N SER A 176 -5.86 -7.57 -4.54
CA SER A 176 -4.84 -6.85 -3.78
C SER A 176 -5.33 -5.48 -3.33
N THR A 177 -5.95 -4.72 -4.22
CA THR A 177 -6.52 -3.40 -3.91
C THR A 177 -7.70 -3.51 -2.95
N MET A 178 -8.59 -4.49 -3.14
CA MET A 178 -9.68 -4.77 -2.21
C MET A 178 -9.19 -5.04 -0.78
N VAL A 179 -8.14 -5.86 -0.64
CA VAL A 179 -7.52 -6.17 0.66
C VAL A 179 -6.93 -4.93 1.31
N LEU A 180 -6.26 -4.07 0.53
CA LEU A 180 -5.70 -2.81 1.05
C LEU A 180 -6.80 -1.87 1.55
N HIS A 181 -7.92 -1.75 0.84
CA HIS A 181 -9.06 -0.95 1.30
C HIS A 181 -9.70 -1.51 2.57
N ALA A 182 -9.78 -2.84 2.71
CA ALA A 182 -10.27 -3.46 3.95
C ALA A 182 -9.31 -3.18 5.13
N GLU A 183 -8.00 -3.35 4.92
CA GLU A 183 -7.01 -3.07 5.97
C GLU A 183 -6.93 -1.58 6.31
N ALA A 184 -7.02 -0.68 5.34
CA ALA A 184 -7.04 0.77 5.61
C ALA A 184 -8.21 1.17 6.53
N ARG A 185 -9.40 0.61 6.33
CA ARG A 185 -10.56 0.80 7.21
C ARG A 185 -10.32 0.26 8.61
N LYS A 186 -9.69 -0.90 8.72
CA LYS A 186 -9.30 -1.49 10.01
C LYS A 186 -8.24 -0.65 10.73
N VAL A 187 -7.28 -0.10 9.99
CA VAL A 187 -6.29 0.86 10.53
C VAL A 187 -6.98 2.13 11.02
N LEU A 188 -7.93 2.67 10.26
CA LEU A 188 -8.75 3.81 10.71
C LEU A 188 -9.49 3.51 12.02
N ALA A 189 -10.11 2.34 12.14
CA ALA A 189 -10.76 1.92 13.38
C ALA A 189 -9.78 1.92 14.57
N ARG A 190 -8.54 1.43 14.37
CA ARG A 190 -7.49 1.47 15.37
C ARG A 190 -7.10 2.92 15.72
N MET A 191 -6.88 3.78 14.72
CA MET A 191 -6.53 5.18 14.94
C MET A 191 -7.62 5.93 15.73
N PHE A 192 -8.90 5.71 15.39
CA PHE A 192 -10.00 6.32 16.12
C PHE A 192 -10.10 5.83 17.55
N ARG A 193 -9.85 4.54 17.81
CA ARG A 193 -9.83 3.96 19.17
C ARG A 193 -8.73 4.58 20.01
N GLU A 194 -7.53 4.73 19.48
CA GLU A 194 -6.42 5.41 20.14
C GLU A 194 -6.72 6.89 20.45
N LEU A 195 -7.53 7.54 19.62
CA LEU A 195 -7.99 8.91 19.83
C LEU A 195 -9.20 9.00 20.79
N GLY A 196 -9.69 7.89 21.33
CA GLY A 196 -10.86 7.85 22.20
C GLY A 196 -12.20 8.03 21.51
N LEU A 197 -12.26 7.89 20.19
CA LEU A 197 -13.45 8.09 19.36
C LEU A 197 -14.13 6.74 19.02
N GLU A 198 -14.64 6.07 20.03
CA GLU A 198 -15.13 4.69 19.96
C GLU A 198 -16.30 4.47 18.98
N GLU A 199 -17.19 5.43 18.79
CA GLU A 199 -18.28 5.31 17.82
C GLU A 199 -17.75 5.24 16.41
N LYS A 200 -16.84 6.13 16.04
CA LYS A 200 -16.16 6.11 14.73
C LYS A 200 -15.31 4.84 14.56
N ALA A 201 -14.65 4.40 15.62
CA ALA A 201 -13.86 3.18 15.56
C ALA A 201 -14.73 1.96 15.20
N ARG A 202 -15.91 1.83 15.83
CA ARG A 202 -16.86 0.74 15.53
C ARG A 202 -17.44 0.84 14.12
N GLU A 203 -17.73 2.05 13.64
CA GLU A 203 -18.21 2.27 12.27
C GLU A 203 -17.20 1.79 11.24
N TRP A 204 -15.94 2.22 11.35
CA TRP A 204 -14.89 1.82 10.42
C TRP A 204 -14.50 0.35 10.53
N GLU A 205 -14.59 -0.24 11.72
CA GLU A 205 -14.40 -1.67 11.91
C GLU A 205 -15.50 -2.48 11.21
N ALA A 206 -16.75 -2.08 11.35
CA ALA A 206 -17.88 -2.69 10.62
C ALA A 206 -17.72 -2.58 9.10
N ASN A 207 -17.25 -1.43 8.61
CA ASN A 207 -16.95 -1.22 7.19
C ASN A 207 -15.83 -2.13 6.69
N SER A 208 -14.77 -2.36 7.49
CA SER A 208 -13.71 -3.31 7.17
C SER A 208 -14.23 -4.76 7.09
N VAL A 209 -15.03 -5.17 8.07
CA VAL A 209 -15.64 -6.51 8.10
C VAL A 209 -16.58 -6.71 6.91
N SER A 210 -17.38 -5.72 6.58
CA SER A 210 -18.28 -5.77 5.41
C SER A 210 -17.49 -5.97 4.11
N LEU A 211 -16.39 -5.21 3.93
CA LEU A 211 -15.56 -5.35 2.73
C LEU A 211 -14.85 -6.70 2.68
N SER A 212 -14.42 -7.23 3.83
CA SER A 212 -13.84 -8.58 3.92
C SER A 212 -14.86 -9.65 3.50
N ALA A 213 -16.13 -9.50 3.86
CA ALA A 213 -17.19 -10.41 3.42
C ALA A 213 -17.44 -10.29 1.89
N VAL A 214 -17.30 -9.10 1.31
CA VAL A 214 -17.35 -8.92 -0.15
C VAL A 214 -16.18 -9.64 -0.84
N ILE A 215 -14.98 -9.56 -0.28
CA ILE A 215 -13.81 -10.29 -0.80
C ILE A 215 -14.08 -11.79 -0.80
N GLU A 216 -14.54 -12.34 0.32
CA GLU A 216 -14.90 -13.77 0.43
C GLU A 216 -15.95 -14.18 -0.60
N ARG A 217 -16.95 -13.35 -0.80
CA ARG A 217 -18.05 -13.64 -1.73
C ARG A 217 -17.64 -13.66 -3.19
N PHE A 218 -16.79 -12.73 -3.61
CA PHE A 218 -16.51 -12.49 -5.03
C PHE A 218 -15.18 -13.04 -5.52
N PHE A 219 -14.20 -13.19 -4.65
CA PHE A 219 -12.85 -13.60 -5.05
C PHE A 219 -12.49 -15.01 -4.64
N ARG A 220 -13.20 -15.62 -3.69
CA ARG A 220 -12.89 -16.98 -3.27
C ARG A 220 -13.25 -17.99 -4.34
N ILE A 221 -12.34 -18.93 -4.59
CA ILE A 221 -12.52 -20.11 -5.46
C ILE A 221 -12.60 -21.33 -4.53
N PRO A 222 -13.80 -21.80 -4.17
CA PRO A 222 -13.97 -22.80 -3.12
C PRO A 222 -13.27 -24.13 -3.45
N GLU A 223 -13.28 -24.51 -4.74
CA GLU A 223 -12.75 -25.78 -5.24
C GLU A 223 -11.25 -25.93 -5.01
N HIS A 224 -10.55 -24.81 -4.96
CA HIS A 224 -9.08 -24.76 -4.82
C HIS A 224 -8.62 -24.19 -3.48
N ALA A 225 -9.53 -23.74 -2.61
CA ALA A 225 -9.23 -22.99 -1.39
C ALA A 225 -8.30 -21.76 -1.62
N LEU A 226 -8.42 -21.14 -2.80
CA LEU A 226 -7.65 -20.00 -3.28
C LEU A 226 -8.57 -18.81 -3.54
N TYR A 227 -7.96 -17.70 -3.89
CA TYR A 227 -8.66 -16.48 -4.33
C TYR A 227 -8.25 -16.15 -5.76
N GLY A 228 -9.21 -15.76 -6.58
CA GLY A 228 -8.97 -15.18 -7.88
C GLY A 228 -8.34 -13.79 -7.74
N GLN A 229 -7.60 -13.39 -8.75
CA GLN A 229 -6.84 -12.13 -8.70
C GLN A 229 -7.66 -10.93 -9.17
N TYR A 230 -8.48 -11.11 -10.20
CA TYR A 230 -9.24 -10.04 -10.82
C TYR A 230 -10.68 -10.43 -11.07
N LEU A 231 -11.57 -9.44 -10.88
CA LEU A 231 -12.88 -9.41 -11.50
C LEU A 231 -12.79 -8.46 -12.68
N TYR A 232 -12.85 -9.03 -13.90
CA TYR A 232 -12.84 -8.27 -15.14
C TYR A 232 -14.23 -7.82 -15.54
N GLY A 233 -14.27 -6.78 -16.34
CA GLY A 233 -15.38 -6.53 -17.23
C GLY A 233 -16.32 -5.42 -16.85
N ARG A 234 -16.67 -4.67 -17.87
CA ARG A 234 -17.73 -3.66 -17.86
C ARG A 234 -19.09 -4.35 -17.78
N GLY A 235 -19.62 -4.50 -16.57
CA GLY A 235 -20.93 -5.09 -16.36
C GLY A 235 -20.99 -6.62 -16.39
N TYR A 236 -19.89 -7.31 -16.64
CA TYR A 236 -19.77 -8.77 -16.58
C TYR A 236 -18.60 -9.15 -15.72
N PRO A 237 -18.75 -9.20 -14.39
CA PRO A 237 -17.66 -9.60 -13.52
C PRO A 237 -17.31 -11.08 -13.77
N VAL A 238 -16.20 -11.29 -14.44
CA VAL A 238 -15.62 -12.64 -14.64
C VAL A 238 -14.40 -12.72 -13.73
N LEU A 239 -14.45 -13.65 -12.79
CA LEU A 239 -13.34 -13.91 -11.91
C LEU A 239 -12.21 -14.60 -12.71
N SER A 240 -11.01 -14.02 -12.65
CA SER A 240 -9.83 -14.68 -13.17
C SER A 240 -9.35 -15.75 -12.22
N GLU A 241 -9.40 -17.00 -12.63
CA GLU A 241 -8.82 -18.14 -11.91
C GLU A 241 -7.31 -18.24 -12.10
N LYS A 242 -6.72 -17.48 -13.00
CA LYS A 242 -5.27 -17.42 -13.18
C LYS A 242 -4.63 -16.67 -12.03
N VAL A 243 -3.66 -17.32 -11.43
CA VAL A 243 -3.18 -16.95 -10.09
C VAL A 243 -2.28 -15.75 -10.09
N ASP A 244 -1.64 -15.37 -11.16
CA ASP A 244 -0.84 -14.14 -11.15
C ASP A 244 -0.40 -13.66 -12.52
N SER A 245 0.27 -12.54 -12.47
CA SER A 245 0.96 -11.92 -13.59
C SER A 245 2.18 -12.69 -14.07
N LEU A 246 2.68 -13.63 -13.31
CA LEU A 246 3.72 -14.54 -13.78
C LEU A 246 3.12 -15.63 -14.68
N GLY A 247 1.79 -15.62 -14.78
CA GLY A 247 1.02 -16.25 -15.83
C GLY A 247 1.04 -17.77 -15.80
N ASN A 248 1.40 -18.32 -14.70
CA ASN A 248 2.01 -19.59 -14.86
C ASN A 248 1.61 -20.62 -13.83
N LEU A 249 0.41 -20.51 -13.42
CA LEU A 249 -0.16 -21.64 -12.65
C LEU A 249 -1.51 -22.02 -13.19
#